data_6a6a20e6a817805cf88aa7b1e074f94e
#
_entry.id   6a6a20e6a817805cf88aa7b1e074f94e
#
_cell.length_a   1.000
_cell.length_b   1.000
_cell.length_c   1.000
_cell.angle_alpha   90.00
_cell.angle_beta   90.00
_cell.angle_gamma   90.00
#
_symmetry.space_group_name_H-M   'P 1'
#
loop_
_entity.id
_entity.type
_entity.pdbx_description
1 polymer ?
#
loop_
_entity_poly.entity_id
_entity_poly.type
_entity_poly.pdbx_seq_one_letter_code
_entity_poly.pdbx_strand_id
1 'polypeptide(L)'
;MMSAAHVPVAVLGSGMGGMGAAHALREAGRSPVCFDASDYAGGHTATFPAGGGFLFDDGPHLSFTKDERLADLLAAAVDGQYRTVQAVIDNMWHGRRIRHPVQLNLHPLPPELVVAVLTDFVAETAAPPAEIQHYADWLVASYGRTFAETFPMVYGRKYHTTEPENLTTEWLGPRMYRPDLREMLQGALDAPREVKHYVTTFRYPEEGGFGAYLAGLRRGLDVRLGHRLVGVDPVDRVLHFAGGRQVRTDAVVSSIPLPELIPLIDGVPDAVRDAAAALSFTSAMVVSVGVGRSDLSPAHITYFYDEDLIFPRLNFPHMLSPHVVPPGAGSIQAEVYYSDRYRPLAMTPEQTVDRVVADLRRCGVLRPDDELLVAEARNIRYANVIWDHQRAAAVSTVHGYLDEIGLVRCGRYGDWDHSWTDEAFLSGERGGRDVLAGVRLGAPAGAAAR
;
A
#
# COMPACT_ATOMS: atom_id res chain seq x y z
N MET A 1 19.67 -27.72 27.92
CA MET A 1 18.70 -26.92 27.13
C MET A 1 18.77 -25.48 27.64
N MET A 2 19.12 -24.53 26.78
CA MET A 2 19.05 -23.12 27.17
C MET A 2 17.58 -22.76 27.41
N SER A 3 17.25 -22.21 28.57
CA SER A 3 15.89 -21.72 28.86
C SER A 3 15.50 -20.67 27.81
N ALA A 4 14.33 -20.80 27.19
CA ALA A 4 13.81 -19.78 26.28
C ALA A 4 13.70 -18.45 27.03
N ALA A 5 14.19 -17.37 26.42
CA ALA A 5 14.03 -16.04 27.00
C ALA A 5 12.52 -15.69 27.09
N HIS A 6 12.08 -15.11 28.20
CA HIS A 6 10.69 -14.66 28.36
C HIS A 6 10.53 -13.21 27.95
N VAL A 7 9.53 -12.92 27.12
CA VAL A 7 9.13 -11.60 26.68
C VAL A 7 7.62 -11.47 26.93
N PRO A 8 7.15 -10.59 27.82
CA PRO A 8 5.73 -10.52 28.15
C PRO A 8 4.82 -10.25 26.93
N VAL A 9 5.25 -9.38 26.01
CA VAL A 9 4.52 -9.08 24.78
C VAL A 9 5.49 -9.05 23.60
N ALA A 10 5.26 -9.91 22.62
CA ALA A 10 5.98 -9.93 21.36
C ALA A 10 5.16 -9.23 20.25
N VAL A 11 5.81 -8.34 19.51
CA VAL A 11 5.25 -7.72 18.30
C VAL A 11 6.02 -8.29 17.10
N LEU A 12 5.31 -8.91 16.17
CA LEU A 12 5.89 -9.53 14.98
C LEU A 12 5.73 -8.60 13.78
N GLY A 13 6.85 -8.08 13.31
CA GLY A 13 6.98 -7.06 12.29
C GLY A 13 7.22 -5.67 12.86
N SER A 14 8.07 -4.89 12.16
CA SER A 14 8.48 -3.52 12.53
C SER A 14 8.03 -2.46 11.51
N GLY A 15 7.02 -2.78 10.69
CA GLY A 15 6.32 -1.81 9.84
C GLY A 15 5.33 -0.95 10.62
N MET A 16 4.53 -0.12 9.94
CA MET A 16 3.58 0.81 10.58
C MET A 16 2.64 0.12 11.57
N GLY A 17 2.08 -1.06 11.23
CA GLY A 17 1.22 -1.81 12.14
C GLY A 17 1.93 -2.25 13.43
N GLY A 18 3.12 -2.85 13.30
CA GLY A 18 3.92 -3.24 14.47
C GLY A 18 4.35 -2.05 15.33
N MET A 19 4.74 -0.94 14.69
CA MET A 19 5.06 0.30 15.41
C MET A 19 3.87 0.86 16.19
N GLY A 20 2.67 0.86 15.57
CA GLY A 20 1.44 1.29 16.26
C GLY A 20 1.15 0.45 17.50
N ALA A 21 1.26 -0.89 17.40
CA ALA A 21 1.09 -1.79 18.53
C ALA A 21 2.13 -1.53 19.64
N ALA A 22 3.39 -1.39 19.27
CA ALA A 22 4.47 -1.13 20.22
C ALA A 22 4.32 0.22 20.92
N HIS A 23 3.87 1.25 20.21
CA HIS A 23 3.59 2.57 20.78
C HIS A 23 2.46 2.52 21.81
N ALA A 24 1.31 1.94 21.47
CA ALA A 24 0.18 1.82 22.39
C ALA A 24 0.54 1.06 23.66
N LEU A 25 1.29 -0.04 23.52
CA LEU A 25 1.77 -0.81 24.67
C LEU A 25 2.75 -0.02 25.55
N ARG A 26 3.68 0.71 24.94
CA ARG A 26 4.65 1.54 25.67
C ARG A 26 3.99 2.70 26.41
N GLU A 27 3.04 3.40 25.78
CA GLU A 27 2.26 4.47 26.42
C GLU A 27 1.49 3.97 27.65
N ALA A 28 1.07 2.70 27.64
CA ALA A 28 0.46 2.04 28.78
C ALA A 28 1.48 1.45 29.79
N GLY A 29 2.77 1.82 29.69
CA GLY A 29 3.82 1.38 30.61
C GLY A 29 4.27 -0.08 30.41
N ARG A 30 3.98 -0.70 29.26
CA ARG A 30 4.50 -2.03 28.92
C ARG A 30 5.81 -1.92 28.15
N SER A 31 6.58 -3.00 28.14
CA SER A 31 7.85 -3.12 27.43
C SER A 31 7.73 -4.20 26.33
N PRO A 32 7.09 -3.90 25.18
CA PRO A 32 7.01 -4.85 24.09
C PRO A 32 8.38 -5.03 23.44
N VAL A 33 8.61 -6.24 22.90
CA VAL A 33 9.76 -6.51 22.02
C VAL A 33 9.27 -6.75 20.61
N CYS A 34 9.76 -5.94 19.66
CA CYS A 34 9.45 -6.10 18.24
C CYS A 34 10.48 -7.03 17.58
N PHE A 35 10.03 -8.01 16.83
CA PHE A 35 10.87 -8.93 16.06
C PHE A 35 10.58 -8.75 14.57
N ASP A 36 11.62 -8.57 13.77
CA ASP A 36 11.50 -8.44 12.32
C ASP A 36 12.45 -9.41 11.60
N ALA A 37 11.97 -10.01 10.51
CA ALA A 37 12.77 -10.92 9.69
C ALA A 37 13.85 -10.20 8.89
N SER A 38 13.66 -8.92 8.59
CA SER A 38 14.57 -8.08 7.81
C SER A 38 15.74 -7.61 8.66
N ASP A 39 16.80 -7.18 8.01
CA ASP A 39 17.94 -6.50 8.61
C ASP A 39 17.72 -4.98 8.76
N TYR A 40 16.54 -4.49 8.36
CA TYR A 40 16.07 -3.10 8.50
C TYR A 40 14.68 -3.05 9.13
N ALA A 41 14.34 -1.93 9.75
CA ALA A 41 13.02 -1.65 10.29
C ALA A 41 12.20 -0.83 9.31
N GLY A 42 10.85 -0.95 9.41
CA GLY A 42 9.92 -0.12 8.65
C GLY A 42 9.03 -0.89 7.68
N GLY A 43 9.35 -2.15 7.37
CA GLY A 43 8.62 -2.92 6.37
C GLY A 43 8.56 -2.16 5.04
N HIS A 44 7.39 -2.06 4.43
CA HIS A 44 7.20 -1.34 3.16
C HIS A 44 7.41 0.18 3.24
N THR A 45 7.48 0.77 4.42
CA THR A 45 7.73 2.22 4.58
C THR A 45 9.21 2.55 4.79
N ALA A 46 10.10 1.59 4.57
CA ALA A 46 11.54 1.81 4.60
C ALA A 46 12.02 2.62 3.39
N THR A 47 13.14 3.31 3.54
CA THR A 47 13.85 4.02 2.47
C THR A 47 15.21 3.40 2.27
N PHE A 48 15.63 3.25 1.02
CA PHE A 48 16.88 2.59 0.66
C PHE A 48 17.79 3.54 -0.11
N PRO A 49 19.10 3.54 0.20
CA PRO A 49 20.07 4.24 -0.62
C PRO A 49 20.30 3.50 -1.95
N ALA A 50 20.38 4.27 -3.03
CA ALA A 50 20.78 3.81 -4.35
C ALA A 50 22.07 4.50 -4.79
N GLY A 51 22.63 4.06 -5.91
CA GLY A 51 23.86 4.63 -6.46
C GLY A 51 23.78 6.15 -6.63
N GLY A 52 24.93 6.85 -6.54
CA GLY A 52 25.02 8.27 -6.83
C GLY A 52 24.38 9.21 -5.81
N GLY A 53 23.98 8.74 -4.62
CA GLY A 53 23.37 9.57 -3.58
C GLY A 53 21.83 9.70 -3.68
N PHE A 54 21.19 8.84 -4.45
CA PHE A 54 19.73 8.74 -4.48
C PHE A 54 19.19 7.96 -3.28
N LEU A 55 18.00 8.35 -2.83
CA LEU A 55 17.19 7.60 -1.85
C LEU A 55 15.85 7.26 -2.48
N PHE A 56 15.41 6.01 -2.32
CA PHE A 56 14.10 5.56 -2.78
C PHE A 56 13.35 4.86 -1.66
N ASP A 57 12.08 5.21 -1.47
CA ASP A 57 11.18 4.48 -0.59
C ASP A 57 10.84 3.12 -1.19
N ASP A 58 10.41 2.18 -0.37
CA ASP A 58 9.94 0.85 -0.82
C ASP A 58 8.56 0.96 -1.48
N GLY A 59 8.50 1.69 -2.58
CA GLY A 59 7.29 2.19 -3.22
C GLY A 59 6.87 3.57 -2.68
N PRO A 60 5.93 4.25 -3.36
CA PRO A 60 5.54 5.61 -3.01
C PRO A 60 4.72 5.64 -1.72
N HIS A 61 5.21 6.40 -0.75
CA HIS A 61 4.55 6.62 0.53
C HIS A 61 4.40 8.11 0.82
N LEU A 62 3.22 8.50 1.32
CA LEU A 62 2.85 9.87 1.65
C LEU A 62 2.10 9.89 2.99
N SER A 63 2.32 10.90 3.82
CA SER A 63 1.57 11.08 5.04
C SER A 63 0.47 12.12 4.84
N PHE A 64 -0.78 11.70 4.93
CA PHE A 64 -1.97 12.56 4.80
C PHE A 64 -3.07 12.19 5.80
N THR A 65 -2.66 11.67 6.95
CA THR A 65 -3.59 11.28 8.02
C THR A 65 -4.47 12.44 8.47
N LYS A 66 -5.72 12.13 8.79
CA LYS A 66 -6.69 13.05 9.40
C LYS A 66 -6.70 12.96 10.93
N ASP A 67 -5.99 11.98 11.50
CA ASP A 67 -5.78 11.86 12.96
C ASP A 67 -4.68 12.85 13.37
N GLU A 68 -5.07 13.94 14.04
CA GLU A 68 -4.16 15.01 14.45
C GLU A 68 -3.07 14.48 15.41
N ARG A 69 -3.41 13.58 16.32
CA ARG A 69 -2.45 12.97 17.25
C ARG A 69 -1.38 12.18 16.50
N LEU A 70 -1.78 11.39 15.51
CA LEU A 70 -0.82 10.65 14.68
C LEU A 70 0.00 11.59 13.78
N ALA A 71 -0.60 12.67 13.27
CA ALA A 71 0.11 13.69 12.52
C ALA A 71 1.20 14.36 13.36
N ASP A 72 0.91 14.66 14.64
CA ASP A 72 1.85 15.23 15.58
C ASP A 72 2.94 14.23 15.99
N LEU A 73 2.58 12.95 16.18
CA LEU A 73 3.54 11.88 16.44
C LEU A 73 4.53 11.70 15.29
N LEU A 74 4.05 11.71 14.05
CA LEU A 74 4.91 11.65 12.87
C LEU A 74 5.79 12.89 12.75
N ALA A 75 5.26 14.08 13.01
CA ALA A 75 6.04 15.32 13.03
C ALA A 75 7.16 15.27 14.09
N ALA A 76 6.85 14.81 15.30
CA ALA A 76 7.83 14.62 16.37
C ALA A 76 8.88 13.56 16.04
N ALA A 77 8.50 12.51 15.29
CA ALA A 77 9.42 11.45 14.87
C ALA A 77 10.58 11.97 14.00
N VAL A 78 10.37 13.06 13.27
CA VAL A 78 11.39 13.73 12.44
C VAL A 78 11.80 15.10 13.02
N ASP A 79 11.59 15.32 14.31
CA ASP A 79 11.96 16.56 15.03
C ASP A 79 11.39 17.83 14.34
N GLY A 80 10.19 17.73 13.75
CA GLY A 80 9.53 18.79 13.00
C GLY A 80 10.08 19.04 11.60
N GLN A 81 11.08 18.26 11.14
CA GLN A 81 11.72 18.43 9.84
C GLN A 81 10.95 17.67 8.74
N TYR A 82 9.85 18.27 8.28
CA TYR A 82 9.03 17.75 7.18
C TYR A 82 8.52 18.88 6.28
N ARG A 83 8.23 18.53 5.05
CA ARG A 83 7.59 19.41 4.06
C ARG A 83 6.10 19.15 4.04
N THR A 84 5.31 20.21 3.89
CA THR A 84 3.91 20.10 3.49
C THR A 84 3.82 20.41 2.01
N VAL A 85 3.35 19.46 1.23
CA VAL A 85 3.32 19.52 -0.22
C VAL A 85 1.87 19.56 -0.69
N GLN A 86 1.53 20.53 -1.56
CA GLN A 86 0.26 20.57 -2.26
C GLN A 86 0.25 19.46 -3.32
N ALA A 87 -0.68 18.53 -3.24
CA ALA A 87 -0.76 17.41 -4.17
C ALA A 87 -1.02 17.89 -5.60
N VAL A 88 -0.14 17.53 -6.53
CA VAL A 88 -0.38 17.69 -7.96
C VAL A 88 -0.37 16.30 -8.58
N ILE A 89 -1.52 15.91 -9.10
CA ILE A 89 -1.74 14.59 -9.69
C ILE A 89 -2.30 14.78 -11.09
N ASP A 90 -1.80 14.04 -12.05
CA ASP A 90 -2.33 14.04 -13.40
C ASP A 90 -2.47 12.62 -13.96
N ASN A 91 -2.96 12.56 -15.19
CA ASN A 91 -3.19 11.34 -15.94
C ASN A 91 -2.63 11.50 -17.34
N MET A 92 -2.16 10.41 -17.90
CA MET A 92 -1.74 10.31 -19.30
C MET A 92 -2.60 9.30 -20.04
N TRP A 93 -3.06 9.68 -21.21
CA TRP A 93 -3.81 8.84 -22.12
C TRP A 93 -3.49 9.22 -23.58
N HIS A 94 -2.88 8.32 -24.34
CA HIS A 94 -2.44 8.53 -25.73
C HIS A 94 -1.67 9.86 -25.92
N GLY A 95 -0.69 10.10 -25.03
CA GLY A 95 0.13 11.31 -25.04
C GLY A 95 -0.56 12.59 -24.58
N ARG A 96 -1.83 12.52 -24.19
CA ARG A 96 -2.59 13.65 -23.64
C ARG A 96 -2.46 13.69 -22.12
N ARG A 97 -2.05 14.84 -21.60
CA ARG A 97 -2.03 15.09 -20.16
C ARG A 97 -3.38 15.62 -19.70
N ILE A 98 -3.96 14.96 -18.72
CA ILE A 98 -5.29 15.25 -18.18
C ILE A 98 -5.14 15.44 -16.67
N ARG A 99 -5.65 16.52 -16.12
CA ARG A 99 -5.66 16.73 -14.67
C ARG A 99 -6.49 15.66 -13.98
N HIS A 100 -6.04 15.22 -12.82
CA HIS A 100 -6.79 14.24 -12.02
C HIS A 100 -7.91 14.92 -11.19
N PRO A 101 -9.10 14.31 -11.06
CA PRO A 101 -9.51 13.06 -11.69
C PRO A 101 -10.06 13.26 -13.13
N VAL A 102 -9.89 12.27 -14.01
CA VAL A 102 -10.24 12.38 -15.44
C VAL A 102 -11.71 12.73 -15.64
N GLN A 103 -12.63 12.14 -14.88
CA GLN A 103 -14.08 12.34 -15.00
C GLN A 103 -14.52 13.79 -14.77
N LEU A 104 -13.69 14.60 -14.13
CA LEU A 104 -13.92 16.04 -13.92
C LEU A 104 -13.08 16.91 -14.87
N ASN A 105 -12.31 16.33 -15.77
CA ASN A 105 -11.37 17.02 -16.66
C ASN A 105 -11.40 16.44 -18.07
N LEU A 106 -12.58 16.38 -18.69
CA LEU A 106 -12.78 15.74 -19.98
C LEU A 106 -12.33 16.60 -21.17
N HIS A 107 -12.18 17.94 -21.00
CA HIS A 107 -11.88 18.90 -22.07
C HIS A 107 -10.63 18.60 -22.92
N PRO A 108 -9.56 17.92 -22.44
CA PRO A 108 -8.41 17.56 -23.28
C PRO A 108 -8.64 16.33 -24.15
N LEU A 109 -9.76 15.59 -23.95
CA LEU A 109 -10.08 14.40 -24.72
C LEU A 109 -10.61 14.75 -26.11
N PRO A 110 -10.54 13.84 -27.08
CA PRO A 110 -11.17 14.02 -28.39
C PRO A 110 -12.67 14.29 -28.24
N PRO A 111 -13.25 15.24 -29.01
CA PRO A 111 -14.68 15.60 -28.90
C PRO A 111 -15.63 14.40 -29.03
N GLU A 112 -15.31 13.45 -29.90
CA GLU A 112 -16.13 12.26 -30.13
C GLU A 112 -16.16 11.37 -28.87
N LEU A 113 -15.03 11.25 -28.16
CA LEU A 113 -14.95 10.49 -26.91
C LEU A 113 -15.70 11.21 -25.80
N VAL A 114 -15.58 12.55 -25.69
CA VAL A 114 -16.33 13.35 -24.71
C VAL A 114 -17.83 13.18 -24.89
N VAL A 115 -18.31 13.24 -26.14
CA VAL A 115 -19.73 13.02 -26.48
C VAL A 115 -20.17 11.62 -26.08
N ALA A 116 -19.40 10.58 -26.42
CA ALA A 116 -19.73 9.21 -26.05
C ALA A 116 -19.77 9.01 -24.52
N VAL A 117 -18.77 9.51 -23.80
CA VAL A 117 -18.71 9.45 -22.33
C VAL A 117 -19.94 10.11 -21.68
N LEU A 118 -20.31 11.32 -22.12
CA LEU A 118 -21.45 12.04 -21.56
C LEU A 118 -22.79 11.37 -21.91
N THR A 119 -22.91 10.82 -23.13
CA THR A 119 -24.12 10.13 -23.56
C THR A 119 -24.34 8.86 -22.75
N ASP A 120 -23.30 8.04 -22.58
CA ASP A 120 -23.36 6.82 -21.79
C ASP A 120 -23.63 7.11 -20.31
N PHE A 121 -22.99 8.15 -19.75
CA PHE A 121 -23.24 8.55 -18.38
C PHE A 121 -24.71 8.92 -18.13
N VAL A 122 -25.33 9.67 -19.07
CA VAL A 122 -26.75 10.03 -18.97
C VAL A 122 -27.64 8.79 -19.07
N ALA A 123 -27.33 7.88 -20.01
CA ALA A 123 -28.10 6.65 -20.20
C ALA A 123 -28.07 5.75 -18.98
N GLU A 124 -26.87 5.50 -18.42
CA GLU A 124 -26.70 4.65 -17.23
C GLU A 124 -27.30 5.28 -15.96
N THR A 125 -27.21 6.62 -15.83
CA THR A 125 -27.83 7.32 -14.69
C THR A 125 -29.36 7.30 -14.75
N ALA A 126 -29.95 7.33 -15.96
CA ALA A 126 -31.39 7.26 -16.15
C ALA A 126 -31.97 5.85 -15.93
N ALA A 127 -31.17 4.81 -16.14
CA ALA A 127 -31.57 3.41 -15.99
C ALA A 127 -30.45 2.60 -15.30
N PRO A 128 -30.17 2.87 -14.00
CA PRO A 128 -29.10 2.19 -13.30
C PRO A 128 -29.42 0.69 -13.18
N PRO A 129 -28.39 -0.19 -13.12
CA PRO A 129 -28.59 -1.62 -12.94
C PRO A 129 -29.31 -1.89 -11.62
N ALA A 130 -30.17 -2.93 -11.62
CA ALA A 130 -30.95 -3.31 -10.43
C ALA A 130 -30.06 -3.80 -9.27
N GLU A 131 -28.91 -4.36 -9.60
CA GLU A 131 -27.94 -4.91 -8.66
C GLU A 131 -26.52 -4.68 -9.14
N ILE A 132 -25.60 -4.36 -8.21
CA ILE A 132 -24.16 -4.27 -8.43
C ILE A 132 -23.54 -5.56 -7.87
N GLN A 133 -23.09 -6.44 -8.76
CA GLN A 133 -22.51 -7.73 -8.36
C GLN A 133 -20.99 -7.67 -8.19
N HIS A 134 -20.33 -6.80 -8.97
CA HIS A 134 -18.88 -6.67 -8.99
C HIS A 134 -18.41 -5.26 -9.36
N TYR A 135 -17.09 -5.03 -9.30
CA TYR A 135 -16.50 -3.72 -9.52
C TYR A 135 -16.76 -3.18 -10.94
N ALA A 136 -16.82 -4.03 -11.97
CA ALA A 136 -17.14 -3.57 -13.34
C ALA A 136 -18.55 -2.95 -13.41
N ASP A 137 -19.57 -3.59 -12.79
CA ASP A 137 -20.92 -3.03 -12.74
C ASP A 137 -20.93 -1.66 -12.03
N TRP A 138 -20.19 -1.57 -10.93
CA TRP A 138 -20.09 -0.32 -10.18
C TRP A 138 -19.45 0.80 -11.02
N LEU A 139 -18.41 0.47 -11.80
CA LEU A 139 -17.75 1.44 -12.67
C LEU A 139 -18.69 1.94 -13.77
N VAL A 140 -19.40 1.03 -14.45
CA VAL A 140 -20.37 1.38 -15.49
C VAL A 140 -21.51 2.22 -14.90
N ALA A 141 -22.10 1.80 -13.80
CA ALA A 141 -23.17 2.55 -13.12
C ALA A 141 -22.73 3.92 -12.59
N SER A 142 -21.42 4.09 -12.31
CA SER A 142 -20.89 5.34 -11.74
C SER A 142 -20.43 6.34 -12.80
N TYR A 143 -19.97 5.87 -13.97
CA TYR A 143 -19.29 6.72 -14.95
C TYR A 143 -19.80 6.56 -16.39
N GLY A 144 -20.69 5.62 -16.65
CA GLY A 144 -21.04 5.20 -18.01
C GLY A 144 -20.01 4.23 -18.59
N ARG A 145 -20.45 3.39 -19.54
CA ARG A 145 -19.65 2.31 -20.11
C ARG A 145 -18.37 2.81 -20.79
N THR A 146 -18.49 3.80 -21.67
CA THR A 146 -17.34 4.32 -22.43
C THR A 146 -16.24 4.83 -21.51
N PHE A 147 -16.58 5.58 -20.46
CA PHE A 147 -15.58 6.06 -19.50
C PHE A 147 -14.97 4.91 -18.70
N ALA A 148 -15.81 4.00 -18.20
CA ALA A 148 -15.39 2.87 -17.39
C ALA A 148 -14.36 1.99 -18.13
N GLU A 149 -14.64 1.64 -19.37
CA GLU A 149 -13.77 0.79 -20.21
C GLU A 149 -12.49 1.52 -20.65
N THR A 150 -12.56 2.84 -20.90
CA THR A 150 -11.41 3.62 -21.38
C THR A 150 -10.38 3.89 -20.28
N PHE A 151 -10.83 4.14 -19.04
CA PHE A 151 -9.94 4.61 -17.95
C PHE A 151 -9.87 3.64 -16.77
N PRO A 152 -10.83 3.57 -15.85
CA PRO A 152 -10.65 2.84 -14.60
C PRO A 152 -10.53 1.32 -14.77
N MET A 153 -11.15 0.71 -15.76
CA MET A 153 -10.99 -0.72 -16.03
C MET A 153 -9.59 -1.05 -16.56
N VAL A 154 -9.05 -0.21 -17.47
CA VAL A 154 -7.66 -0.36 -17.95
C VAL A 154 -6.66 -0.25 -16.80
N TYR A 155 -6.82 0.79 -15.97
CA TYR A 155 -6.00 0.97 -14.78
C TYR A 155 -6.16 -0.20 -13.81
N GLY A 156 -7.40 -0.63 -13.56
CA GLY A 156 -7.75 -1.73 -12.65
C GLY A 156 -7.07 -3.03 -13.04
N ARG A 157 -7.10 -3.41 -14.33
CA ARG A 157 -6.41 -4.61 -14.83
C ARG A 157 -4.90 -4.58 -14.58
N LYS A 158 -4.27 -3.41 -14.70
CA LYS A 158 -2.84 -3.26 -14.41
C LYS A 158 -2.55 -3.28 -12.90
N TYR A 159 -3.37 -2.59 -12.12
CA TYR A 159 -3.16 -2.40 -10.69
C TYR A 159 -3.55 -3.63 -9.86
N HIS A 160 -4.72 -4.22 -10.13
CA HIS A 160 -5.23 -5.39 -9.43
C HIS A 160 -4.81 -6.71 -10.10
N THR A 161 -4.23 -6.65 -11.31
CA THR A 161 -3.74 -7.82 -12.07
C THR A 161 -4.81 -8.85 -12.42
N THR A 162 -6.08 -8.48 -12.34
CA THR A 162 -7.24 -9.31 -12.68
C THR A 162 -8.33 -8.44 -13.31
N GLU A 163 -9.33 -9.07 -13.91
CA GLU A 163 -10.46 -8.37 -14.50
C GLU A 163 -11.35 -7.73 -13.42
N PRO A 164 -11.97 -6.57 -13.69
CA PRO A 164 -12.83 -5.88 -12.73
C PRO A 164 -14.04 -6.71 -12.25
N GLU A 165 -14.51 -7.66 -13.06
CA GLU A 165 -15.60 -8.59 -12.73
C GLU A 165 -15.21 -9.56 -11.60
N ASN A 166 -13.92 -9.80 -11.40
CA ASN A 166 -13.41 -10.64 -10.32
C ASN A 166 -13.25 -9.89 -8.99
N LEU A 167 -13.57 -8.60 -8.96
CA LEU A 167 -13.39 -7.75 -7.78
C LEU A 167 -14.74 -7.38 -7.15
N THR A 168 -14.81 -7.43 -5.82
CA THR A 168 -15.94 -6.91 -5.04
C THR A 168 -15.89 -5.38 -4.97
N THR A 169 -16.90 -4.76 -4.36
CA THR A 169 -17.02 -3.29 -4.22
C THR A 169 -16.75 -2.77 -2.80
N GLU A 170 -16.53 -3.65 -1.83
CA GLU A 170 -16.43 -3.32 -0.40
C GLU A 170 -15.26 -2.37 -0.06
N TRP A 171 -14.19 -2.40 -0.87
CA TRP A 171 -12.97 -1.61 -0.67
C TRP A 171 -13.03 -0.17 -1.19
N LEU A 172 -14.05 0.18 -1.97
CA LEU A 172 -14.11 1.44 -2.72
C LEU A 172 -14.12 2.67 -1.80
N GLY A 173 -15.05 2.73 -0.87
CA GLY A 173 -15.16 3.83 0.09
C GLY A 173 -15.03 5.22 -0.56
N PRO A 174 -14.30 6.17 0.07
CA PRO A 174 -14.10 7.52 -0.44
C PRO A 174 -13.05 7.62 -1.56
N ARG A 175 -12.40 6.51 -1.93
CA ARG A 175 -11.31 6.49 -2.93
C ARG A 175 -11.79 6.79 -4.35
N MET A 176 -13.05 6.46 -4.63
CA MET A 176 -13.64 6.62 -5.96
C MET A 176 -14.72 7.70 -5.96
N TYR A 177 -14.39 8.87 -6.51
CA TYR A 177 -15.32 9.98 -6.61
C TYR A 177 -16.35 9.75 -7.71
N ARG A 178 -17.64 9.80 -7.37
CA ARG A 178 -18.74 9.74 -8.33
C ARG A 178 -19.18 11.16 -8.67
N PRO A 179 -18.98 11.62 -9.92
CA PRO A 179 -19.39 12.95 -10.34
C PRO A 179 -20.91 13.02 -10.56
N ASP A 180 -21.47 14.20 -10.49
CA ASP A 180 -22.78 14.48 -11.09
C ASP A 180 -22.63 14.93 -12.56
N LEU A 181 -23.75 14.95 -13.29
CA LEU A 181 -23.76 15.34 -14.71
C LEU A 181 -23.24 16.76 -14.92
N ARG A 182 -23.56 17.69 -14.02
CA ARG A 182 -23.14 19.08 -14.13
C ARG A 182 -21.61 19.20 -14.04
N GLU A 183 -21.01 18.47 -13.12
CA GLU A 183 -19.56 18.44 -12.95
C GLU A 183 -18.85 17.87 -14.20
N MET A 184 -19.39 16.79 -14.77
CA MET A 184 -18.84 16.22 -16.00
C MET A 184 -18.97 17.17 -17.19
N LEU A 185 -20.13 17.84 -17.35
CA LEU A 185 -20.34 18.86 -18.38
C LEU A 185 -19.39 20.05 -18.21
N GLN A 186 -19.21 20.53 -16.98
CA GLN A 186 -18.26 21.61 -16.71
C GLN A 186 -16.82 21.18 -17.07
N GLY A 187 -16.41 19.98 -16.66
CA GLY A 187 -15.08 19.43 -16.99
C GLY A 187 -14.87 19.10 -18.47
N ALA A 188 -15.95 18.96 -19.26
CA ALA A 188 -15.88 18.81 -20.70
C ALA A 188 -15.69 20.16 -21.43
N LEU A 189 -16.16 21.27 -20.84
CA LEU A 189 -16.07 22.61 -21.43
C LEU A 189 -14.77 23.33 -21.07
N ASP A 190 -14.32 23.19 -19.80
CA ASP A 190 -13.14 23.89 -19.29
C ASP A 190 -12.54 23.14 -18.09
N ALA A 191 -11.30 23.49 -17.76
CA ALA A 191 -10.63 22.96 -16.58
C ALA A 191 -11.31 23.47 -15.30
N PRO A 192 -11.76 22.57 -14.39
CA PRO A 192 -12.35 22.99 -13.13
C PRO A 192 -11.34 23.77 -12.28
N ARG A 193 -11.82 24.82 -11.59
CA ARG A 193 -10.99 25.67 -10.74
C ARG A 193 -10.58 24.99 -9.45
N GLU A 194 -11.41 24.09 -8.94
CA GLU A 194 -11.17 23.34 -7.69
C GLU A 194 -10.71 21.91 -7.97
N VAL A 195 -9.78 21.43 -7.15
CA VAL A 195 -9.34 20.04 -7.18
C VAL A 195 -10.21 19.23 -6.24
N LYS A 196 -11.08 18.39 -6.78
CA LYS A 196 -11.86 17.43 -6.00
C LYS A 196 -11.09 16.10 -5.90
N HIS A 197 -10.23 16.01 -4.91
CA HIS A 197 -9.50 14.79 -4.59
C HIS A 197 -9.47 14.58 -3.07
N TYR A 198 -9.48 13.31 -2.62
CA TYR A 198 -9.47 13.00 -1.18
C TYR A 198 -8.14 13.39 -0.49
N VAL A 199 -7.07 13.56 -1.26
CA VAL A 199 -5.78 14.07 -0.80
C VAL A 199 -5.48 15.39 -1.51
N THR A 200 -5.48 16.48 -0.79
CA THR A 200 -5.13 17.82 -1.30
C THR A 200 -3.73 18.24 -0.87
N THR A 201 -3.32 17.81 0.31
CA THR A 201 -1.99 18.04 0.87
C THR A 201 -1.45 16.78 1.51
N PHE A 202 -0.14 16.63 1.52
CA PHE A 202 0.54 15.56 2.25
C PHE A 202 1.82 16.08 2.87
N ARG A 203 2.31 15.36 3.89
CA ARG A 203 3.59 15.63 4.54
C ARG A 203 4.60 14.56 4.12
N TYR A 204 5.84 14.98 3.98
CA TYR A 204 6.97 14.10 3.69
C TYR A 204 8.21 14.60 4.45
N PRO A 205 9.07 13.72 5.01
CA PRO A 205 10.29 14.14 5.71
C PRO A 205 11.19 14.99 4.83
N GLU A 206 11.81 16.03 5.41
CA GLU A 206 12.76 16.87 4.69
C GLU A 206 13.94 16.05 4.18
N GLU A 207 14.49 15.15 5.02
CA GLU A 207 15.61 14.28 4.71
C GLU A 207 15.32 12.82 5.05
N GLY A 208 16.04 11.89 4.40
CA GLY A 208 16.00 10.46 4.72
C GLY A 208 14.81 9.68 4.17
N GLY A 209 13.98 10.31 3.31
CA GLY A 209 12.81 9.66 2.74
C GLY A 209 11.71 9.37 3.77
N PHE A 210 10.68 8.62 3.38
CA PHE A 210 9.57 8.26 4.28
C PHE A 210 10.04 7.44 5.50
N GLY A 211 11.10 6.64 5.32
CA GLY A 211 11.71 5.83 6.38
C GLY A 211 12.20 6.65 7.59
N ALA A 212 12.43 7.96 7.43
CA ALA A 212 12.80 8.84 8.55
C ALA A 212 11.72 8.87 9.65
N TYR A 213 10.43 8.80 9.30
CA TYR A 213 9.36 8.67 10.28
C TYR A 213 9.53 7.41 11.13
N LEU A 214 9.86 6.28 10.50
CA LEU A 214 10.04 5.00 11.19
C LEU A 214 11.28 5.00 12.08
N ALA A 215 12.35 5.64 11.62
CA ALA A 215 13.55 5.82 12.46
C ALA A 215 13.24 6.59 13.76
N GLY A 216 12.38 7.60 13.67
CA GLY A 216 11.91 8.35 14.83
C GLY A 216 10.95 7.55 15.71
N LEU A 217 9.93 6.91 15.11
CA LEU A 217 8.93 6.14 15.84
C LEU A 217 9.54 5.01 16.68
N ARG A 218 10.59 4.36 16.19
CA ARG A 218 11.26 3.28 16.93
C ARG A 218 12.14 3.75 18.10
N ARG A 219 12.37 5.06 18.30
CA ARG A 219 13.19 5.56 19.40
C ARG A 219 12.63 5.07 20.76
N GLY A 220 13.47 4.38 21.53
CA GLY A 220 13.09 3.82 22.84
C GLY A 220 12.23 2.54 22.78
N LEU A 221 12.09 1.90 21.63
CA LEU A 221 11.52 0.55 21.48
C LEU A 221 12.64 -0.49 21.35
N ASP A 222 12.43 -1.69 21.92
CA ASP A 222 13.30 -2.86 21.68
C ASP A 222 12.89 -3.50 20.33
N VAL A 223 13.64 -3.19 19.28
CA VAL A 223 13.41 -3.72 17.91
C VAL A 223 14.57 -4.63 17.55
N ARG A 224 14.28 -5.92 17.40
CA ARG A 224 15.24 -6.97 17.06
C ARG A 224 15.10 -7.40 15.61
N LEU A 225 16.03 -6.93 14.79
CA LEU A 225 16.11 -7.24 13.36
C LEU A 225 16.77 -8.61 13.12
N GLY A 226 16.60 -9.17 11.93
CA GLY A 226 17.13 -10.49 11.57
C GLY A 226 16.52 -11.64 12.36
N HIS A 227 15.33 -11.45 12.93
CA HIS A 227 14.59 -12.44 13.69
C HIS A 227 13.42 -13.00 12.87
N ARG A 228 13.71 -13.85 11.89
CA ARG A 228 12.69 -14.49 11.07
C ARG A 228 11.95 -15.55 11.88
N LEU A 229 10.64 -15.33 12.08
CA LEU A 229 9.75 -16.31 12.69
C LEU A 229 9.67 -17.55 11.78
N VAL A 230 9.75 -18.73 12.37
CA VAL A 230 9.67 -20.03 11.67
C VAL A 230 8.68 -20.99 12.33
N GLY A 231 8.13 -20.63 13.50
CA GLY A 231 7.10 -21.43 14.17
C GLY A 231 6.46 -20.66 15.32
N VAL A 232 5.19 -20.97 15.59
CA VAL A 232 4.42 -20.50 16.74
C VAL A 232 3.78 -21.71 17.39
N ASP A 233 4.14 -21.98 18.64
CA ASP A 233 3.44 -22.93 19.50
C ASP A 233 2.47 -22.14 20.41
N PRO A 234 1.16 -22.13 20.10
CA PRO A 234 0.20 -21.38 20.90
C PRO A 234 -0.07 -22.06 22.26
N VAL A 235 0.14 -23.36 22.41
CA VAL A 235 -0.12 -24.12 23.64
C VAL A 235 0.97 -23.84 24.66
N ASP A 236 2.25 -23.99 24.28
CA ASP A 236 3.41 -23.71 25.12
C ASP A 236 3.78 -22.21 25.12
N ARG A 237 3.14 -21.39 24.29
CA ARG A 237 3.38 -19.96 24.12
C ARG A 237 4.81 -19.65 23.73
N VAL A 238 5.33 -20.38 22.76
CA VAL A 238 6.70 -20.26 22.27
C VAL A 238 6.73 -19.80 20.84
N LEU A 239 7.51 -18.78 20.57
CA LEU A 239 7.89 -18.32 19.24
C LEU A 239 9.24 -18.91 18.88
N HIS A 240 9.31 -19.55 17.72
CA HIS A 240 10.52 -20.13 17.16
C HIS A 240 11.06 -19.22 16.04
N PHE A 241 12.32 -18.85 16.15
CA PHE A 241 13.00 -18.03 15.16
C PHE A 241 14.11 -18.82 14.45
N ALA A 242 14.43 -18.40 13.24
CA ALA A 242 15.55 -18.98 12.49
C ALA A 242 16.83 -18.98 13.32
N GLY A 243 17.68 -19.99 13.10
CA GLY A 243 18.90 -20.21 13.89
C GLY A 243 18.65 -20.82 15.27
N GLY A 244 17.46 -21.42 15.52
CA GLY A 244 17.14 -22.18 16.73
C GLY A 244 16.82 -21.32 17.96
N ARG A 245 16.65 -20.02 17.79
CA ARG A 245 16.25 -19.13 18.90
C ARG A 245 14.80 -19.37 19.26
N GLN A 246 14.50 -19.35 20.56
CA GLN A 246 13.15 -19.50 21.11
C GLN A 246 12.85 -18.39 22.09
N VAL A 247 11.62 -17.89 22.04
CA VAL A 247 11.10 -16.86 22.95
C VAL A 247 9.76 -17.32 23.47
N ARG A 248 9.62 -17.41 24.80
CA ARG A 248 8.32 -17.60 25.47
C ARG A 248 7.65 -16.25 25.61
N THR A 249 6.35 -16.18 25.33
CA THR A 249 5.60 -14.91 25.40
C THR A 249 4.17 -15.12 25.87
N ASP A 250 3.62 -14.13 26.59
CA ASP A 250 2.25 -14.21 27.08
C ASP A 250 1.25 -13.68 26.06
N ALA A 251 1.66 -12.73 25.23
CA ALA A 251 0.82 -12.12 24.19
C ALA A 251 1.61 -11.84 22.91
N VAL A 252 0.93 -11.95 21.78
CA VAL A 252 1.49 -11.68 20.43
C VAL A 252 0.60 -10.71 19.69
N VAL A 253 1.21 -9.67 19.10
CA VAL A 253 0.58 -8.86 18.06
C VAL A 253 1.38 -9.05 16.77
N SER A 254 0.73 -9.49 15.68
CA SER A 254 1.38 -9.81 14.43
C SER A 254 0.91 -8.92 13.28
N SER A 255 1.86 -8.34 12.55
CA SER A 255 1.64 -7.66 11.27
C SER A 255 2.15 -8.49 10.07
N ILE A 256 2.52 -9.75 10.32
CA ILE A 256 2.95 -10.68 9.26
C ILE A 256 1.76 -10.98 8.34
N PRO A 257 1.96 -11.01 7.01
CA PRO A 257 0.91 -11.37 6.06
C PRO A 257 0.28 -12.73 6.40
N LEU A 258 -1.05 -12.79 6.40
CA LEU A 258 -1.80 -13.99 6.80
C LEU A 258 -1.36 -15.28 6.06
N PRO A 259 -1.10 -15.26 4.73
CA PRO A 259 -0.63 -16.46 4.03
C PRO A 259 0.76 -16.95 4.48
N GLU A 260 1.57 -16.08 5.09
CA GLU A 260 2.87 -16.44 5.67
C GLU A 260 2.75 -16.82 7.14
N LEU A 261 1.87 -16.18 7.90
CA LEU A 261 1.72 -16.43 9.33
C LEU A 261 1.08 -17.79 9.61
N ILE A 262 -0.05 -18.09 8.95
CA ILE A 262 -0.85 -19.30 9.24
C ILE A 262 -0.06 -20.59 9.11
N PRO A 263 0.76 -20.81 8.07
CA PRO A 263 1.55 -22.03 7.98
C PRO A 263 2.61 -22.23 9.08
N LEU A 264 2.93 -21.17 9.82
CA LEU A 264 3.92 -21.21 10.91
C LEU A 264 3.31 -21.59 12.26
N ILE A 265 1.99 -21.66 12.38
CA ILE A 265 1.32 -21.95 13.65
C ILE A 265 1.11 -23.47 13.77
N ASP A 266 1.51 -24.03 14.89
CA ASP A 266 1.33 -25.46 15.16
C ASP A 266 -0.16 -25.79 15.36
N GLY A 267 -0.59 -26.92 14.83
CA GLY A 267 -1.96 -27.44 15.02
C GLY A 267 -3.04 -26.69 14.22
N VAL A 268 -2.69 -25.86 13.22
CA VAL A 268 -3.68 -25.17 12.37
C VAL A 268 -4.57 -26.19 11.65
N PRO A 269 -5.92 -26.05 11.71
CA PRO A 269 -6.85 -26.86 10.93
C PRO A 269 -6.65 -26.67 9.42
N ASP A 270 -6.87 -27.73 8.63
CA ASP A 270 -6.71 -27.68 7.16
C ASP A 270 -7.61 -26.62 6.52
N ALA A 271 -8.84 -26.47 6.98
CA ALA A 271 -9.76 -25.43 6.48
C ALA A 271 -9.21 -23.99 6.65
N VAL A 272 -8.43 -23.74 7.71
CA VAL A 272 -7.79 -22.42 7.94
C VAL A 272 -6.57 -22.26 7.05
N ARG A 273 -5.79 -23.34 6.81
CA ARG A 273 -4.68 -23.33 5.86
C ARG A 273 -5.16 -23.04 4.44
N ASP A 274 -6.24 -23.72 4.02
CA ASP A 274 -6.84 -23.53 2.70
C ASP A 274 -7.39 -22.12 2.54
N ALA A 275 -8.04 -21.58 3.57
CA ALA A 275 -8.51 -20.19 3.59
C ALA A 275 -7.35 -19.20 3.46
N ALA A 276 -6.26 -19.39 4.20
CA ALA A 276 -5.08 -18.51 4.09
C ALA A 276 -4.42 -18.60 2.70
N ALA A 277 -4.35 -19.79 2.10
CA ALA A 277 -3.83 -20.01 0.75
C ALA A 277 -4.75 -19.43 -0.34
N ALA A 278 -6.04 -19.24 -0.05
CA ALA A 278 -7.01 -18.61 -0.96
C ALA A 278 -6.88 -17.09 -1.00
N LEU A 279 -6.21 -16.46 -0.03
CA LEU A 279 -6.04 -15.01 0.03
C LEU A 279 -5.15 -14.51 -1.11
N SER A 280 -5.68 -13.63 -1.93
CA SER A 280 -5.02 -13.11 -3.12
C SER A 280 -4.39 -11.73 -2.87
N PHE A 281 -3.24 -11.50 -3.47
CA PHE A 281 -2.51 -10.24 -3.38
C PHE A 281 -1.75 -9.95 -4.68
N THR A 282 -1.44 -8.67 -4.92
CA THR A 282 -0.47 -8.28 -5.94
C THR A 282 0.90 -8.15 -5.32
N SER A 283 1.90 -8.50 -6.10
CA SER A 283 3.30 -8.08 -5.91
C SER A 283 3.59 -6.89 -6.81
N ALA A 284 4.67 -6.18 -6.54
CA ALA A 284 5.13 -5.08 -7.40
C ALA A 284 6.63 -5.17 -7.63
N MET A 285 7.04 -5.05 -8.87
CA MET A 285 8.40 -4.69 -9.21
C MET A 285 8.45 -3.16 -9.30
N VAL A 286 9.05 -2.51 -8.31
CA VAL A 286 9.24 -1.06 -8.30
C VAL A 286 10.57 -0.76 -8.97
N VAL A 287 10.50 -0.09 -10.11
CA VAL A 287 11.70 0.35 -10.86
C VAL A 287 11.99 1.79 -10.50
N SER A 288 13.15 2.03 -9.91
CA SER A 288 13.64 3.33 -9.49
C SER A 288 14.68 3.82 -10.49
N VAL A 289 14.48 5.02 -11.02
CA VAL A 289 15.36 5.63 -12.03
C VAL A 289 15.80 7.02 -11.57
N GLY A 290 17.10 7.25 -11.47
CA GLY A 290 17.71 8.56 -11.24
C GLY A 290 18.18 9.16 -12.57
N VAL A 291 17.86 10.44 -12.79
CA VAL A 291 18.11 11.15 -14.06
C VAL A 291 18.88 12.43 -13.79
N GLY A 292 19.82 12.81 -14.68
CA GLY A 292 20.68 13.99 -14.57
C GLY A 292 19.96 15.35 -14.70
N ARG A 293 18.64 15.40 -14.67
CA ARG A 293 17.81 16.60 -14.67
C ARG A 293 16.58 16.46 -13.77
N SER A 294 16.04 17.56 -13.25
CA SER A 294 14.89 17.56 -12.33
C SER A 294 13.55 17.88 -13.01
N ASP A 295 13.53 18.37 -14.25
CA ASP A 295 12.31 18.75 -15.00
C ASP A 295 11.65 17.55 -15.67
N LEU A 296 11.35 16.49 -14.87
CA LEU A 296 10.79 15.21 -15.35
C LEU A 296 9.27 15.24 -15.50
N SER A 297 8.56 15.91 -14.60
CA SER A 297 7.11 15.98 -14.57
C SER A 297 6.63 17.25 -13.87
N PRO A 298 5.49 17.84 -14.23
CA PRO A 298 4.84 18.87 -13.44
C PRO A 298 4.03 18.33 -12.25
N ALA A 299 3.85 17.00 -12.16
CA ALA A 299 3.04 16.34 -11.14
C ALA A 299 3.87 15.40 -10.28
N HIS A 300 3.47 15.25 -8.99
CA HIS A 300 4.08 14.31 -8.06
C HIS A 300 3.77 12.86 -8.41
N ILE A 301 2.58 12.64 -8.97
CA ILE A 301 2.06 11.33 -9.37
C ILE A 301 1.38 11.47 -10.73
N THR A 302 1.67 10.54 -11.64
CA THR A 302 1.00 10.46 -12.95
C THR A 302 0.44 9.06 -13.15
N TYR A 303 -0.87 8.95 -13.43
CA TYR A 303 -1.53 7.70 -13.80
C TYR A 303 -1.53 7.51 -15.32
N PHE A 304 -1.42 6.26 -15.78
CA PHE A 304 -1.34 5.89 -17.19
C PHE A 304 -2.42 4.88 -17.57
N TYR A 305 -3.20 5.23 -18.59
CA TYR A 305 -4.30 4.39 -19.11
C TYR A 305 -3.99 3.71 -20.45
N ASP A 306 -2.77 3.89 -20.97
CA ASP A 306 -2.32 3.21 -22.18
C ASP A 306 -1.98 1.74 -21.86
N GLU A 307 -2.68 0.77 -22.48
CA GLU A 307 -2.52 -0.66 -22.19
C GLU A 307 -1.12 -1.19 -22.52
N ASP A 308 -0.47 -0.59 -23.49
CA ASP A 308 0.86 -0.99 -23.97
C ASP A 308 2.02 -0.53 -23.09
N LEU A 309 1.81 0.40 -22.14
CA LEU A 309 2.76 0.75 -21.09
C LEU A 309 2.67 -0.25 -19.94
N ILE A 310 3.82 -0.73 -19.45
CA ILE A 310 3.83 -1.78 -18.42
C ILE A 310 3.40 -1.28 -17.04
N PHE A 311 3.60 -0.01 -16.75
CA PHE A 311 3.27 0.61 -15.47
C PHE A 311 1.93 1.34 -15.52
N PRO A 312 1.09 1.26 -14.48
CA PRO A 312 -0.12 2.08 -14.35
C PRO A 312 0.15 3.45 -13.73
N ARG A 313 1.30 3.63 -13.02
CA ARG A 313 1.59 4.83 -12.26
C ARG A 313 3.07 5.13 -12.19
N LEU A 314 3.40 6.41 -12.26
CA LEU A 314 4.73 6.95 -11.96
C LEU A 314 4.66 7.89 -10.77
N ASN A 315 5.70 7.87 -9.95
CA ASN A 315 5.93 8.79 -8.84
C ASN A 315 7.26 9.50 -9.06
N PHE A 316 7.36 10.75 -8.58
CA PHE A 316 8.54 11.60 -8.76
C PHE A 316 9.06 12.03 -7.38
N PRO A 317 9.86 11.18 -6.67
CA PRO A 317 10.26 11.40 -5.28
C PRO A 317 11.00 12.71 -5.04
N HIS A 318 11.83 13.18 -5.99
CA HIS A 318 12.55 14.46 -5.88
C HIS A 318 11.63 15.68 -5.72
N MET A 319 10.37 15.58 -6.14
CA MET A 319 9.38 16.65 -5.95
C MET A 319 8.79 16.65 -4.51
N LEU A 320 8.89 15.52 -3.80
CA LEU A 320 8.48 15.40 -2.38
C LEU A 320 9.53 16.03 -1.47
N SER A 321 10.80 15.66 -1.68
CA SER A 321 11.96 16.30 -1.06
C SER A 321 13.13 16.37 -2.03
N PRO A 322 13.80 17.53 -2.16
CA PRO A 322 15.00 17.65 -2.98
C PRO A 322 16.21 16.91 -2.38
N HIS A 323 16.13 16.49 -1.11
CA HIS A 323 17.22 15.80 -0.42
C HIS A 323 17.25 14.28 -0.65
N VAL A 324 16.29 13.74 -1.41
CA VAL A 324 16.32 12.32 -1.81
C VAL A 324 17.06 12.09 -3.13
N VAL A 325 17.61 13.16 -3.74
CA VAL A 325 18.39 13.11 -4.98
C VAL A 325 19.62 14.02 -4.89
N PRO A 326 20.67 13.79 -5.70
CA PRO A 326 21.77 14.73 -5.85
C PRO A 326 21.28 16.08 -6.41
N PRO A 327 21.98 17.19 -6.13
CA PRO A 327 21.61 18.51 -6.63
C PRO A 327 21.48 18.54 -8.17
N GLY A 328 20.33 19.04 -8.65
CA GLY A 328 20.00 19.14 -10.09
C GLY A 328 19.48 17.85 -10.73
N ALA A 329 19.53 16.73 -10.03
CA ALA A 329 18.98 15.46 -10.49
C ALA A 329 17.47 15.34 -10.23
N GLY A 330 16.85 14.40 -10.90
CA GLY A 330 15.46 13.99 -10.68
C GLY A 330 15.32 12.48 -10.52
N SER A 331 14.21 12.04 -10.02
CA SER A 331 13.95 10.61 -9.78
C SER A 331 12.55 10.20 -10.20
N ILE A 332 12.43 8.96 -10.67
CA ILE A 332 11.17 8.33 -11.08
C ILE A 332 11.08 7.00 -10.34
N GLN A 333 9.90 6.66 -9.81
CA GLN A 333 9.54 5.29 -9.45
C GLN A 333 8.36 4.85 -10.29
N ALA A 334 8.55 3.75 -11.03
CA ALA A 334 7.52 3.08 -11.81
C ALA A 334 7.09 1.78 -11.12
N GLU A 335 5.81 1.59 -10.95
CA GLU A 335 5.25 0.40 -10.30
C GLU A 335 4.75 -0.58 -11.37
N VAL A 336 5.30 -1.78 -11.41
CA VAL A 336 4.86 -2.87 -12.29
C VAL A 336 4.21 -3.94 -11.42
N TYR A 337 2.88 -4.00 -11.42
CA TYR A 337 2.13 -4.97 -10.62
C TYR A 337 1.99 -6.30 -11.31
N TYR A 338 2.06 -7.36 -10.53
CA TYR A 338 1.84 -8.74 -10.94
C TYR A 338 1.23 -9.56 -9.80
N SER A 339 0.76 -10.74 -10.08
CA SER A 339 0.31 -11.67 -9.04
C SER A 339 0.50 -13.11 -9.51
N ASP A 340 0.97 -13.97 -8.62
CA ASP A 340 1.20 -15.38 -8.94
C ASP A 340 -0.11 -16.08 -9.35
N ARG A 341 -1.23 -15.61 -8.82
CA ARG A 341 -2.55 -16.22 -9.06
C ARG A 341 -3.19 -15.81 -10.38
N TYR A 342 -3.12 -14.53 -10.75
CA TYR A 342 -3.90 -13.99 -11.87
C TYR A 342 -3.03 -13.50 -13.04
N ARG A 343 -1.87 -12.94 -12.76
CA ARG A 343 -1.00 -12.33 -13.78
C ARG A 343 0.47 -12.43 -13.37
N PRO A 344 1.10 -13.60 -13.53
CA PRO A 344 2.51 -13.77 -13.21
C PRO A 344 3.41 -12.86 -14.04
N LEU A 345 4.51 -12.38 -13.43
CA LEU A 345 5.53 -11.62 -14.13
C LEU A 345 6.57 -12.58 -14.73
N ALA A 346 6.65 -12.61 -16.06
CA ALA A 346 7.59 -13.48 -16.77
C ALA A 346 8.99 -12.86 -16.95
N MET A 347 9.21 -11.60 -16.53
CA MET A 347 10.46 -10.87 -16.69
C MET A 347 11.32 -10.95 -15.43
N THR A 348 12.66 -10.99 -15.62
CA THR A 348 13.61 -10.77 -14.53
C THR A 348 13.58 -9.30 -14.08
N PRO A 349 14.17 -8.97 -12.90
CA PRO A 349 14.30 -7.57 -12.48
C PRO A 349 14.98 -6.69 -13.54
N GLU A 350 16.07 -7.16 -14.15
CA GLU A 350 16.81 -6.44 -15.17
C GLU A 350 15.98 -6.20 -16.43
N GLN A 351 15.27 -7.23 -16.91
CA GLN A 351 14.34 -7.12 -18.04
C GLN A 351 13.20 -6.15 -17.74
N THR A 352 12.75 -6.09 -16.49
CA THR A 352 11.72 -5.15 -16.06
C THR A 352 12.24 -3.72 -16.07
N VAL A 353 13.49 -3.47 -15.64
CA VAL A 353 14.16 -2.18 -15.76
C VAL A 353 14.25 -1.74 -17.20
N ASP A 354 14.75 -2.61 -18.10
CA ASP A 354 14.88 -2.31 -19.54
C ASP A 354 13.53 -1.96 -20.16
N ARG A 355 12.49 -2.71 -19.83
CA ARG A 355 11.13 -2.47 -20.32
C ARG A 355 10.57 -1.14 -19.80
N VAL A 356 10.72 -0.84 -18.52
CA VAL A 356 10.26 0.41 -17.91
C VAL A 356 10.97 1.60 -18.54
N VAL A 357 12.31 1.54 -18.70
CA VAL A 357 13.09 2.61 -19.33
C VAL A 357 12.66 2.85 -20.78
N ALA A 358 12.41 1.77 -21.54
CA ALA A 358 11.88 1.89 -22.90
C ALA A 358 10.48 2.54 -22.92
N ASP A 359 9.60 2.16 -22.00
CA ASP A 359 8.26 2.72 -21.86
C ASP A 359 8.28 4.20 -21.41
N LEU A 360 9.19 4.58 -20.51
CA LEU A 360 9.41 5.97 -20.09
C LEU A 360 9.87 6.87 -21.27
N ARG A 361 10.72 6.34 -22.17
CA ARG A 361 11.09 7.03 -23.40
C ARG A 361 9.91 7.12 -24.36
N ARG A 362 9.15 6.05 -24.53
CA ARG A 362 8.00 6.01 -25.42
C ARG A 362 6.91 6.99 -25.03
N CYS A 363 6.61 7.13 -23.72
CA CYS A 363 5.62 8.10 -23.24
C CYS A 363 6.18 9.51 -23.03
N GLY A 364 7.45 9.76 -23.38
CA GLY A 364 8.07 11.09 -23.39
C GLY A 364 8.46 11.63 -22.00
N VAL A 365 8.45 10.80 -20.96
CA VAL A 365 8.96 11.17 -19.62
C VAL A 365 10.48 11.25 -19.63
N LEU A 366 11.12 10.28 -20.28
CA LEU A 366 12.56 10.31 -20.58
C LEU A 366 12.78 10.80 -22.01
N ARG A 367 13.74 11.70 -22.18
CA ARG A 367 14.27 12.14 -23.48
C ARG A 367 15.29 11.12 -24.00
N PRO A 368 15.53 11.05 -25.32
CA PRO A 368 16.52 10.13 -25.88
C PRO A 368 17.95 10.32 -25.34
N ASP A 369 18.30 11.56 -25.00
CA ASP A 369 19.60 12.01 -24.51
C ASP A 369 19.71 12.13 -22.99
N ASP A 370 18.68 11.73 -22.25
CA ASP A 370 18.72 11.75 -20.78
C ASP A 370 19.79 10.79 -20.25
N GLU A 371 20.66 11.32 -19.38
CA GLU A 371 21.61 10.53 -18.62
C GLU A 371 20.92 9.81 -17.47
N LEU A 372 20.95 8.48 -17.50
CA LEU A 372 20.45 7.64 -16.40
C LEU A 372 21.58 7.43 -15.40
N LEU A 373 21.48 8.04 -14.23
CA LEU A 373 22.48 7.96 -13.16
C LEU A 373 22.33 6.69 -12.32
N VAL A 374 21.10 6.17 -12.19
CA VAL A 374 20.77 4.90 -11.57
C VAL A 374 19.50 4.34 -12.21
N ALA A 375 19.45 3.02 -12.36
CA ALA A 375 18.23 2.30 -12.75
C ALA A 375 18.26 0.93 -12.08
N GLU A 376 17.37 0.68 -11.17
CA GLU A 376 17.32 -0.56 -10.39
C GLU A 376 15.88 -0.98 -10.12
N ALA A 377 15.68 -2.27 -9.88
CA ALA A 377 14.37 -2.83 -9.56
C ALA A 377 14.38 -3.45 -8.17
N ARG A 378 13.32 -3.23 -7.43
CA ARG A 378 13.06 -3.83 -6.13
C ARG A 378 11.74 -4.59 -6.14
N ASN A 379 11.76 -5.83 -5.69
CA ASN A 379 10.58 -6.66 -5.64
C ASN A 379 9.87 -6.52 -4.29
N ILE A 380 8.63 -6.08 -4.30
CA ILE A 380 7.72 -6.01 -3.17
C ILE A 380 6.74 -7.18 -3.30
N ARG A 381 6.90 -8.20 -2.46
CA ARG A 381 6.06 -9.42 -2.54
C ARG A 381 4.59 -9.14 -2.24
N TYR A 382 4.29 -8.35 -1.22
CA TYR A 382 2.93 -7.97 -0.83
C TYR A 382 2.71 -6.49 -1.12
N ALA A 383 2.19 -6.13 -2.29
CA ALA A 383 1.94 -4.74 -2.65
C ALA A 383 0.51 -4.30 -2.33
N ASN A 384 -0.50 -5.06 -2.77
CA ASN A 384 -1.90 -4.77 -2.47
C ASN A 384 -2.69 -6.07 -2.23
N VAL A 385 -3.69 -5.98 -1.36
CA VAL A 385 -4.70 -7.02 -1.22
C VAL A 385 -5.61 -7.00 -2.44
N ILE A 386 -5.87 -8.15 -3.04
CA ILE A 386 -6.88 -8.27 -4.09
C ILE A 386 -8.23 -8.60 -3.42
N TRP A 387 -9.23 -7.80 -3.70
CA TRP A 387 -10.57 -7.95 -3.16
C TRP A 387 -11.44 -8.81 -4.08
N ASP A 388 -11.00 -10.05 -4.31
CA ASP A 388 -11.77 -11.02 -5.06
C ASP A 388 -12.94 -11.60 -4.25
N HIS A 389 -13.84 -12.31 -4.94
CA HIS A 389 -15.05 -12.87 -4.32
C HIS A 389 -14.78 -13.93 -3.23
N GLN A 390 -13.56 -14.48 -3.16
CA GLN A 390 -13.20 -15.47 -2.13
C GLN A 390 -12.69 -14.80 -0.84
N ARG A 391 -12.23 -13.55 -0.91
CA ARG A 391 -11.58 -12.85 0.19
C ARG A 391 -12.39 -12.83 1.48
N ALA A 392 -13.66 -12.44 1.42
CA ALA A 392 -14.46 -12.22 2.63
C ALA A 392 -14.58 -13.50 3.48
N ALA A 393 -14.90 -14.63 2.85
CA ALA A 393 -15.01 -15.92 3.53
C ALA A 393 -13.64 -16.39 4.07
N ALA A 394 -12.58 -16.25 3.27
CA ALA A 394 -11.22 -16.65 3.66
C ALA A 394 -10.72 -15.83 4.85
N VAL A 395 -10.89 -14.50 4.82
CA VAL A 395 -10.51 -13.61 5.93
C VAL A 395 -11.29 -13.95 7.19
N SER A 396 -12.61 -14.16 7.10
CA SER A 396 -13.45 -14.52 8.25
C SER A 396 -12.97 -15.82 8.91
N THR A 397 -12.63 -16.83 8.12
CA THR A 397 -12.13 -18.12 8.63
C THR A 397 -10.78 -17.96 9.32
N VAL A 398 -9.83 -17.25 8.70
CA VAL A 398 -8.50 -17.05 9.27
C VAL A 398 -8.56 -16.19 10.54
N HIS A 399 -9.30 -15.09 10.51
CA HIS A 399 -9.44 -14.20 11.67
C HIS A 399 -10.12 -14.92 12.85
N GLY A 400 -11.19 -15.69 12.59
CA GLY A 400 -11.87 -16.47 13.64
C GLY A 400 -10.91 -17.43 14.36
N TYR A 401 -10.05 -18.12 13.60
CA TYR A 401 -9.02 -18.99 14.17
C TYR A 401 -7.98 -18.22 15.00
N LEU A 402 -7.47 -17.08 14.49
CA LEU A 402 -6.50 -16.27 15.24
C LEU A 402 -7.10 -15.73 16.53
N ASP A 403 -8.36 -15.32 16.51
CA ASP A 403 -9.09 -14.86 17.70
C ASP A 403 -9.26 -16.02 18.71
N GLU A 404 -9.56 -17.25 18.24
CA GLU A 404 -9.68 -18.45 19.09
C GLU A 404 -8.37 -18.76 19.83
N ILE A 405 -7.22 -18.66 19.16
CA ILE A 405 -5.93 -18.92 19.79
C ILE A 405 -5.34 -17.68 20.51
N GLY A 406 -6.03 -16.53 20.50
CA GLY A 406 -5.58 -15.29 21.13
C GLY A 406 -4.34 -14.67 20.51
N LEU A 407 -4.10 -14.87 19.22
CA LEU A 407 -3.06 -14.20 18.45
C LEU A 407 -3.65 -12.94 17.81
N VAL A 408 -3.24 -11.77 18.32
CA VAL A 408 -3.73 -10.49 17.82
C VAL A 408 -3.06 -10.16 16.49
N ARG A 409 -3.84 -9.77 15.50
CA ARG A 409 -3.39 -9.31 14.19
C ARG A 409 -3.48 -7.81 14.06
N CYS A 410 -2.67 -7.21 13.18
CA CYS A 410 -2.74 -5.78 12.88
C CYS A 410 -2.09 -5.43 11.54
N GLY A 411 -2.37 -4.21 11.09
CA GLY A 411 -1.81 -3.64 9.89
C GLY A 411 -2.40 -4.24 8.60
N ARG A 412 -2.01 -3.69 7.47
CA ARG A 412 -2.59 -3.99 6.15
C ARG A 412 -2.73 -5.48 5.86
N TYR A 413 -1.72 -6.28 6.17
CA TYR A 413 -1.67 -7.70 5.81
C TYR A 413 -2.07 -8.64 6.95
N GLY A 414 -2.14 -8.16 8.19
CA GLY A 414 -2.79 -8.84 9.30
C GLY A 414 -4.31 -8.70 9.26
N ASP A 415 -4.80 -7.50 8.97
CA ASP A 415 -6.23 -7.23 8.75
C ASP A 415 -6.70 -7.69 7.37
N TRP A 416 -5.78 -7.93 6.45
CA TRP A 416 -6.02 -8.25 5.04
C TRP A 416 -6.93 -7.22 4.37
N ASP A 417 -6.56 -5.95 4.54
CA ASP A 417 -7.34 -4.79 4.11
C ASP A 417 -6.53 -3.85 3.22
N HIS A 418 -7.22 -2.92 2.53
CA HIS A 418 -6.61 -1.90 1.70
C HIS A 418 -6.34 -0.62 2.51
N SER A 419 -5.60 -0.76 3.61
CA SER A 419 -5.29 0.34 4.52
C SER A 419 -4.09 1.17 4.04
N TRP A 420 -4.11 2.47 4.31
CA TRP A 420 -2.96 3.36 4.18
C TRP A 420 -2.00 3.23 5.38
N THR A 421 -0.89 3.96 5.33
CA THR A 421 0.15 3.89 6.37
C THR A 421 -0.36 4.29 7.76
N ASP A 422 -1.18 5.32 7.84
CA ASP A 422 -1.82 5.79 9.07
C ASP A 422 -2.87 4.79 9.58
N GLU A 423 -3.72 4.27 8.70
CA GLU A 423 -4.70 3.23 9.05
C GLU A 423 -4.01 1.96 9.57
N ALA A 424 -2.88 1.58 8.97
CA ALA A 424 -2.07 0.45 9.44
C ALA A 424 -1.48 0.71 10.84
N PHE A 425 -1.00 1.93 11.11
CA PHE A 425 -0.52 2.32 12.45
C PHE A 425 -1.66 2.26 13.48
N LEU A 426 -2.82 2.85 13.17
CA LEU A 426 -4.00 2.84 14.04
C LEU A 426 -4.54 1.42 14.27
N SER A 427 -4.45 0.54 13.27
CA SER A 427 -4.73 -0.89 13.44
C SER A 427 -3.78 -1.52 14.46
N GLY A 428 -2.49 -1.23 14.38
CA GLY A 428 -1.52 -1.65 15.36
C GLY A 428 -1.86 -1.20 16.78
N GLU A 429 -2.24 0.06 16.95
CA GLU A 429 -2.68 0.58 18.25
C GLU A 429 -3.90 -0.16 18.80
N ARG A 430 -4.88 -0.50 17.94
CA ARG A 430 -6.02 -1.35 18.35
C ARG A 430 -5.53 -2.69 18.87
N GLY A 431 -4.64 -3.38 18.12
CA GLY A 431 -4.05 -4.64 18.55
C GLY A 431 -3.28 -4.53 19.88
N GLY A 432 -2.56 -3.43 20.11
CA GLY A 432 -1.93 -3.15 21.40
C GLY A 432 -2.94 -3.02 22.52
N ARG A 433 -4.07 -2.33 22.28
CA ARG A 433 -5.17 -2.21 23.25
C ARG A 433 -5.86 -3.53 23.56
N ASP A 434 -6.01 -4.43 22.59
CA ASP A 434 -6.58 -5.79 22.81
C ASP A 434 -5.69 -6.59 23.78
N VAL A 435 -4.37 -6.51 23.62
CA VAL A 435 -3.41 -7.10 24.58
C VAL A 435 -3.55 -6.49 25.96
N LEU A 436 -3.73 -5.17 26.08
CA LEU A 436 -3.96 -4.48 27.35
C LEU A 436 -5.28 -4.89 27.99
N ALA A 437 -6.31 -5.14 27.19
CA ALA A 437 -7.60 -5.66 27.63
C ALA A 437 -7.58 -7.14 28.06
N GLY A 438 -6.43 -7.81 27.93
CA GLY A 438 -6.24 -9.16 28.46
C GLY A 438 -6.19 -10.29 27.44
N VAL A 439 -6.18 -10.01 26.13
CA VAL A 439 -5.97 -11.06 25.12
C VAL A 439 -4.57 -11.67 25.29
N ARG A 440 -4.52 -13.01 25.33
CA ARG A 440 -3.29 -13.79 25.54
C ARG A 440 -3.21 -14.93 24.55
N LEU A 441 -1.99 -15.20 24.09
CA LEU A 441 -1.71 -16.35 23.21
C LEU A 441 -2.08 -17.65 23.93
N GLY A 442 -2.75 -18.56 23.23
CA GLY A 442 -3.17 -19.86 23.76
C GLY A 442 -4.41 -19.80 24.69
N ALA A 443 -5.07 -18.66 24.83
CA ALA A 443 -6.32 -18.51 25.56
C ALA A 443 -7.45 -18.18 24.57
N PRO A 444 -8.61 -18.86 24.63
CA PRO A 444 -9.73 -18.51 23.79
C PRO A 444 -10.19 -17.06 24.05
N ALA A 445 -10.56 -16.37 22.99
CA ALA A 445 -11.12 -15.02 23.08
C ALA A 445 -12.36 -15.05 24.00
N GLY A 446 -12.30 -14.33 25.13
CA GLY A 446 -13.37 -14.32 26.14
C GLY A 446 -12.98 -14.82 27.55
N ALA A 447 -11.77 -15.36 27.71
CA ALA A 447 -11.27 -15.75 29.03
C ALA A 447 -10.77 -14.57 29.90
N ALA A 448 -10.77 -13.36 29.36
CA ALA A 448 -10.20 -12.16 29.99
C ALA A 448 -11.19 -11.36 30.88
N ALA A 449 -12.37 -11.85 31.13
CA ALA A 449 -13.37 -11.19 32.00
C ALA A 449 -14.03 -12.20 32.95
N ARG A 450 -13.30 -12.66 33.97
CA ARG A 450 -13.86 -13.17 35.22
C ARG A 450 -13.01 -12.72 36.38
#